data_b757e0e258d58c9944680e6dd180d097
#
_entry.id   b757e0e258d58c9944680e6dd180d097
#
_cell.length_a   1.000
_cell.length_b   1.000
_cell.length_c   1.000
_cell.angle_alpha   90.00
_cell.angle_beta   90.00
_cell.angle_gamma   90.00
#
_symmetry.space_group_name_H-M   'P 1'
#
loop_
_entity.id
_entity.type
_entity.pdbx_description
1 polymer ?
#
loop_
_entity_poly.entity_id
_entity_poly.type
_entity_poly.pdbx_seq_one_letter_code
_entity_poly.pdbx_strand_id
1 'polypeptide(L)'
;METGPIASAAGMSVTPRPGRTAWIAFLVLAPALAVAIAIVDPLREFMSQDDGWAYARMVEHLLKTGEYRLDAWSAANMPVQIYFAAGLAKVFGYSLGLLRVATLLLLVAGLAAFVALLRELEVEAPAAAVLALGLLASPLVAMLSFTFMSDVQFMAWLLVATWLYVRGIRRGSDATVVLASLAAGCAIGTRQFGVAVIGGLLLAGLLARPAQRPPWRRLLLGAVVPLLVGLWQLRAGYTEPNFTQAVRLHEQSWFLTRPPLVSAREAAWRIGTVVHYLALSMLPVLPLLLALVVRRPPARIGALQPDGRASVLIALAIFALLLIASLDKSDVTTRENSGRALQLYWMLPNAFWQHTVVMHGLAFAGTVGTFLLVVLLLQPGLRPGSLRDLPFGWLLAGSIGVSLFALHLVYVQLNDTYLVGLLPFALLIPARALAVRGRPPRALAASAALSVAMLVLLSLWMRGSYNWQQAQWRAADRLLAAGIDVHCIGASRHWTEYHGAFDEWLALTYPRFDGTRGEVSPAQPGSLHEPFYAWLHQRYWGGTHQVAVQWASEPAADWRRIAQEPYRDARFTLRGVDVYERIEPLGAVPACRPKR
;
A
#
# COMPACT_ATOMS: atom_id res chain seq x y z
N MET A 1 -5.02 66.50 -15.16
CA MET A 1 -4.84 65.40 -14.20
C MET A 1 -4.14 64.28 -14.96
N GLU A 2 -2.81 64.24 -14.84
CA GLU A 2 -1.95 63.28 -15.50
C GLU A 2 -1.96 61.98 -14.71
N THR A 3 -2.37 60.87 -15.35
CA THR A 3 -2.26 59.52 -14.82
C THR A 3 -0.87 58.97 -15.15
N GLY A 4 0.02 59.00 -14.16
CA GLY A 4 1.36 58.40 -14.27
C GLY A 4 1.28 56.86 -14.42
N PRO A 5 2.22 56.23 -15.15
CA PRO A 5 2.22 54.80 -15.37
C PRO A 5 2.62 54.07 -14.08
N ILE A 6 1.75 53.09 -13.68
CA ILE A 6 2.04 52.15 -12.59
C ILE A 6 3.21 51.29 -13.03
N ALA A 7 4.36 51.48 -12.42
CA ALA A 7 5.54 50.66 -12.60
C ALA A 7 5.21 49.19 -12.22
N SER A 8 5.21 48.33 -13.21
CA SER A 8 5.14 46.86 -13.06
C SER A 8 6.39 46.43 -12.30
N ALA A 9 6.22 46.07 -11.03
CA ALA A 9 7.24 45.39 -10.25
C ALA A 9 7.43 43.98 -10.84
N ALA A 10 8.30 43.88 -11.83
CA ALA A 10 8.82 42.62 -12.33
C ALA A 10 9.60 41.93 -11.19
N GLY A 11 8.87 41.23 -10.34
CA GLY A 11 9.44 40.37 -9.30
C GLY A 11 10.40 39.37 -9.94
N MET A 12 11.70 39.54 -9.72
CA MET A 12 12.71 38.54 -10.06
C MET A 12 12.31 37.19 -9.50
N SER A 13 11.74 36.33 -10.33
CA SER A 13 11.57 34.91 -10.02
C SER A 13 12.97 34.28 -9.95
N VAL A 14 13.54 34.25 -8.75
CA VAL A 14 14.73 33.44 -8.48
C VAL A 14 14.33 31.98 -8.70
N THR A 15 14.57 31.49 -9.91
CA THR A 15 14.43 30.06 -10.20
C THR A 15 15.41 29.30 -9.30
N PRO A 16 14.94 28.49 -8.35
CA PRO A 16 15.85 27.79 -7.45
C PRO A 16 16.73 26.85 -8.28
N ARG A 17 18.04 26.94 -8.08
CA ARG A 17 18.99 26.03 -8.73
C ARG A 17 18.61 24.59 -8.43
N PRO A 18 18.32 23.74 -9.44
CA PRO A 18 17.77 22.39 -9.25
C PRO A 18 18.65 21.48 -8.37
N GLY A 19 19.97 21.66 -8.37
CA GLY A 19 20.90 20.88 -7.56
C GLY A 19 20.69 21.02 -6.04
N ARG A 20 20.44 22.23 -5.52
CA ARG A 20 20.33 22.46 -4.07
C ARG A 20 19.12 21.76 -3.43
N THR A 21 18.04 21.61 -4.17
CA THR A 21 16.81 20.94 -3.69
C THR A 21 16.99 19.44 -3.59
N ALA A 22 17.62 18.84 -4.60
CA ALA A 22 17.89 17.40 -4.60
C ALA A 22 18.78 17.00 -3.42
N TRP A 23 19.79 17.83 -3.10
CA TRP A 23 20.66 17.59 -1.95
C TRP A 23 19.93 17.66 -0.60
N ILE A 24 19.02 18.61 -0.39
CA ILE A 24 18.25 18.70 0.86
C ILE A 24 17.40 17.44 1.07
N ALA A 25 16.69 16.99 0.04
CA ALA A 25 15.89 15.79 0.12
C ALA A 25 16.76 14.55 0.35
N PHE A 26 17.88 14.44 -0.35
CA PHE A 26 18.83 13.34 -0.19
C PHE A 26 19.39 13.28 1.24
N LEU A 27 19.83 14.43 1.79
CA LEU A 27 20.39 14.51 3.15
C LEU A 27 19.38 14.15 4.25
N VAL A 28 18.09 14.22 3.97
CA VAL A 28 17.04 13.84 4.93
C VAL A 28 16.60 12.39 4.74
N LEU A 29 16.31 11.99 3.49
CA LEU A 29 15.72 10.68 3.19
C LEU A 29 16.74 9.54 3.22
N ALA A 30 17.96 9.76 2.69
CA ALA A 30 18.94 8.69 2.59
C ALA A 30 19.41 8.17 3.97
N PRO A 31 19.76 9.03 4.96
CA PRO A 31 20.09 8.55 6.29
C PRO A 31 18.93 7.84 6.98
N ALA A 32 17.70 8.37 6.86
CA ALA A 32 16.52 7.76 7.46
C ALA A 32 16.28 6.36 6.90
N LEU A 33 16.34 6.20 5.58
CA LEU A 33 16.19 4.90 4.92
C LEU A 33 17.36 3.96 5.25
N ALA A 34 18.59 4.47 5.26
CA ALA A 34 19.77 3.66 5.62
C ALA A 34 19.68 3.10 7.04
N VAL A 35 19.22 3.91 8.00
CA VAL A 35 18.96 3.45 9.37
C VAL A 35 17.87 2.36 9.40
N ALA A 36 16.77 2.55 8.67
CA ALA A 36 15.71 1.56 8.59
C ALA A 36 16.22 0.23 7.97
N ILE A 37 16.99 0.31 6.88
CA ILE A 37 17.62 -0.86 6.23
C ILE A 37 18.57 -1.58 7.19
N ALA A 38 19.42 -0.84 7.92
CA ALA A 38 20.35 -1.42 8.87
C ALA A 38 19.65 -2.12 10.07
N ILE A 39 18.50 -1.58 10.49
CA ILE A 39 17.71 -2.18 11.58
C ILE A 39 16.98 -3.44 11.08
N VAL A 40 16.27 -3.35 9.95
CA VAL A 40 15.37 -4.41 9.46
C VAL A 40 16.14 -5.55 8.82
N ASP A 41 17.24 -5.25 8.11
CA ASP A 41 18.04 -6.20 7.32
C ASP A 41 17.18 -6.93 6.26
N PRO A 42 17.00 -6.33 5.08
CA PRO A 42 16.13 -6.90 4.04
C PRO A 42 16.69 -8.14 3.35
N LEU A 43 17.99 -8.45 3.54
CA LEU A 43 18.66 -9.56 2.83
C LEU A 43 18.41 -10.95 3.45
N ARG A 44 17.57 -11.04 4.47
CA ARG A 44 17.24 -12.31 5.14
C ARG A 44 16.48 -13.27 4.23
N GLU A 45 16.76 -14.55 4.39
CA GLU A 45 16.12 -15.61 3.59
C GLU A 45 14.86 -16.14 4.27
N PHE A 46 13.74 -15.53 3.99
CA PHE A 46 12.36 -15.97 4.33
C PHE A 46 11.38 -15.10 3.56
N MET A 47 10.13 -15.53 3.38
CA MET A 47 9.05 -14.65 2.94
C MET A 47 8.33 -14.07 4.15
N SER A 48 8.19 -12.76 4.14
CA SER A 48 7.33 -12.03 5.08
C SER A 48 5.86 -12.25 4.72
N GLN A 49 5.01 -11.87 5.66
CA GLN A 49 3.56 -11.99 5.56
C GLN A 49 3.00 -11.49 4.22
N ASP A 50 1.85 -11.99 3.83
CA ASP A 50 1.06 -11.69 2.65
C ASP A 50 1.42 -12.47 1.37
N ASP A 51 0.94 -11.97 0.21
CA ASP A 51 1.02 -12.65 -1.09
C ASP A 51 2.45 -12.70 -1.68
N GLY A 52 3.44 -12.15 -0.99
CA GLY A 52 4.83 -12.09 -1.45
C GLY A 52 5.42 -13.46 -1.80
N TRP A 53 4.95 -14.53 -1.15
CA TRP A 53 5.35 -15.90 -1.46
C TRP A 53 4.90 -16.34 -2.86
N ALA A 54 3.69 -16.00 -3.27
CA ALA A 54 3.19 -16.32 -4.61
C ALA A 54 3.97 -15.56 -5.69
N TYR A 55 4.29 -14.29 -5.43
CA TYR A 55 5.09 -13.48 -6.35
C TYR A 55 6.54 -13.98 -6.44
N ALA A 56 7.12 -14.46 -5.34
CA ALA A 56 8.46 -15.07 -5.34
C ALA A 56 8.48 -16.35 -6.20
N ARG A 57 7.47 -17.21 -6.09
CA ARG A 57 7.30 -18.40 -6.94
C ARG A 57 7.18 -18.04 -8.42
N MET A 58 6.49 -16.96 -8.76
CA MET A 58 6.41 -16.47 -10.15
C MET A 58 7.78 -16.05 -10.69
N VAL A 59 8.60 -15.36 -9.88
CA VAL A 59 9.98 -14.99 -10.26
C VAL A 59 10.83 -16.24 -10.45
N GLU A 60 10.77 -17.18 -9.53
CA GLU A 60 11.50 -18.44 -9.60
C GLU A 60 11.11 -19.26 -10.83
N HIS A 61 9.81 -19.36 -11.13
CA HIS A 61 9.31 -20.02 -12.33
C HIS A 61 9.85 -19.36 -13.60
N LEU A 62 9.77 -18.03 -13.70
CA LEU A 62 10.29 -17.27 -14.85
C LEU A 62 11.81 -17.49 -15.04
N LEU A 63 12.58 -17.57 -13.96
CA LEU A 63 14.01 -17.82 -14.03
C LEU A 63 14.34 -19.24 -14.49
N LYS A 64 13.55 -20.24 -14.09
CA LYS A 64 13.74 -21.65 -14.43
C LYS A 64 13.29 -21.99 -15.86
N THR A 65 12.15 -21.43 -16.29
CA THR A 65 11.50 -21.80 -17.57
C THR A 65 11.66 -20.77 -18.68
N GLY A 66 11.93 -19.52 -18.32
CA GLY A 66 11.87 -18.37 -19.23
C GLY A 66 10.45 -17.86 -19.52
N GLU A 67 9.43 -18.49 -18.96
CA GLU A 67 8.02 -18.18 -19.21
C GLU A 67 7.37 -17.48 -18.03
N TYR A 68 6.61 -16.42 -18.31
CA TYR A 68 5.77 -15.78 -17.31
C TYR A 68 4.51 -16.61 -17.08
N ARG A 69 4.31 -17.05 -15.84
CA ARG A 69 3.10 -17.76 -15.42
C ARG A 69 2.54 -17.10 -14.17
N LEU A 70 1.25 -16.76 -14.21
CA LEU A 70 0.56 -16.22 -13.05
C LEU A 70 0.30 -17.35 -12.04
N ASP A 71 0.70 -17.12 -10.77
CA ASP A 71 0.41 -18.05 -9.69
C ASP A 71 -1.11 -18.12 -9.44
N ALA A 72 -1.62 -19.30 -9.12
CA ALA A 72 -3.06 -19.52 -8.93
C ALA A 72 -3.66 -18.69 -7.78
N TRP A 73 -2.84 -18.31 -6.80
CA TRP A 73 -3.21 -17.42 -5.70
C TRP A 73 -3.37 -15.96 -6.13
N SER A 74 -2.66 -15.50 -7.13
CA SER A 74 -2.60 -14.08 -7.50
C SER A 74 -3.84 -13.61 -8.23
N ALA A 75 -4.54 -12.61 -7.65
CA ALA A 75 -5.68 -11.96 -8.32
C ALA A 75 -5.27 -10.94 -9.39
N ALA A 76 -4.07 -10.39 -9.31
CA ALA A 76 -3.58 -9.35 -10.20
C ALA A 76 -2.47 -9.88 -11.10
N ASN A 77 -2.56 -9.54 -12.38
CA ASN A 77 -1.49 -9.75 -13.33
C ASN A 77 -0.42 -8.66 -13.12
N MET A 78 0.82 -9.04 -12.79
CA MET A 78 1.87 -8.10 -12.38
C MET A 78 3.22 -8.33 -13.09
N PRO A 79 3.24 -8.39 -14.43
CA PRO A 79 4.45 -8.71 -15.16
C PRO A 79 5.61 -7.76 -14.88
N VAL A 80 5.34 -6.47 -14.70
CA VAL A 80 6.41 -5.48 -14.46
C VAL A 80 7.18 -5.77 -13.19
N GLN A 81 6.50 -6.10 -12.09
CA GLN A 81 7.14 -6.50 -10.84
C GLN A 81 7.99 -7.77 -11.02
N ILE A 82 7.43 -8.78 -11.66
CA ILE A 82 8.07 -10.09 -11.81
C ILE A 82 9.29 -10.00 -12.74
N TYR A 83 9.16 -9.35 -13.91
CA TYR A 83 10.29 -9.17 -14.82
C TYR A 83 11.39 -8.27 -14.24
N PHE A 84 11.03 -7.21 -13.50
CA PHE A 84 12.00 -6.37 -12.82
C PHE A 84 12.82 -7.15 -11.78
N ALA A 85 12.15 -7.92 -10.93
CA ALA A 85 12.81 -8.75 -9.93
C ALA A 85 13.63 -9.89 -10.56
N ALA A 86 13.12 -10.54 -11.61
CA ALA A 86 13.86 -11.57 -12.34
C ALA A 86 15.11 -10.99 -13.05
N GLY A 87 15.01 -9.77 -13.58
CA GLY A 87 16.16 -9.06 -14.15
C GLY A 87 17.26 -8.82 -13.13
N LEU A 88 16.91 -8.38 -11.93
CA LEU A 88 17.88 -8.27 -10.83
C LEU A 88 18.44 -9.62 -10.42
N ALA A 89 17.59 -10.65 -10.33
CA ALA A 89 18.02 -12.00 -9.94
C ALA A 89 18.96 -12.65 -10.96
N LYS A 90 18.85 -12.34 -12.25
CA LYS A 90 19.81 -12.78 -13.29
C LYS A 90 21.20 -12.19 -13.10
N VAL A 91 21.29 -10.98 -12.53
CA VAL A 91 22.58 -10.29 -12.32
C VAL A 91 23.20 -10.65 -10.97
N PHE A 92 22.39 -10.69 -9.90
CA PHE A 92 22.87 -10.82 -8.52
C PHE A 92 22.62 -12.21 -7.90
N GLY A 93 21.99 -13.13 -8.64
CA GLY A 93 21.51 -14.40 -8.09
C GLY A 93 20.12 -14.26 -7.47
N TYR A 94 19.35 -15.36 -7.50
CA TYR A 94 18.01 -15.38 -6.87
C TYR A 94 18.15 -15.57 -5.36
N SER A 95 17.49 -14.72 -4.60
CA SER A 95 17.26 -14.87 -3.18
C SER A 95 15.99 -14.14 -2.75
N LEU A 96 15.36 -14.60 -1.67
CA LEU A 96 14.15 -13.94 -1.14
C LEU A 96 14.46 -12.53 -0.62
N GLY A 97 15.66 -12.32 -0.12
CA GLY A 97 16.15 -10.99 0.28
C GLY A 97 16.27 -10.03 -0.90
N LEU A 98 16.79 -10.48 -2.05
CA LEU A 98 16.91 -9.66 -3.26
C LEU A 98 15.54 -9.14 -3.76
N LEU A 99 14.48 -9.93 -3.60
CA LEU A 99 13.13 -9.49 -4.00
C LEU A 99 12.66 -8.27 -3.18
N ARG A 100 13.04 -8.19 -1.89
CA ARG A 100 12.77 -6.99 -1.06
C ARG A 100 13.62 -5.80 -1.49
N VAL A 101 14.88 -6.05 -1.87
CA VAL A 101 15.74 -5.01 -2.43
C VAL A 101 15.15 -4.43 -3.70
N ALA A 102 14.52 -5.23 -4.56
CA ALA A 102 13.78 -4.73 -5.73
C ALA A 102 12.69 -3.73 -5.34
N THR A 103 11.93 -4.00 -4.27
CA THR A 103 10.92 -3.06 -3.75
C THR A 103 11.57 -1.78 -3.21
N LEU A 104 12.67 -1.88 -2.46
CA LEU A 104 13.39 -0.72 -1.92
C LEU A 104 13.99 0.18 -3.01
N LEU A 105 14.49 -0.39 -4.11
CA LEU A 105 14.99 0.39 -5.26
C LEU A 105 13.87 1.22 -5.88
N LEU A 106 12.71 0.62 -6.09
CA LEU A 106 11.54 1.34 -6.61
C LEU A 106 11.01 2.37 -5.60
N LEU A 107 11.02 2.07 -4.29
CA LEU A 107 10.68 3.04 -3.26
C LEU A 107 11.55 4.31 -3.37
N VAL A 108 12.87 4.15 -3.50
CA VAL A 108 13.80 5.29 -3.65
C VAL A 108 13.44 6.12 -4.89
N ALA A 109 13.17 5.47 -6.02
CA ALA A 109 12.74 6.15 -7.24
C ALA A 109 11.40 6.89 -7.04
N GLY A 110 10.43 6.25 -6.36
CA GLY A 110 9.13 6.84 -6.04
C GLY A 110 9.23 8.06 -5.11
N LEU A 111 10.04 7.97 -4.05
CA LEU A 111 10.28 9.11 -3.14
C LEU A 111 10.98 10.28 -3.84
N ALA A 112 11.96 10.00 -4.70
CA ALA A 112 12.61 11.02 -5.52
C ALA A 112 11.62 11.68 -6.48
N ALA A 113 10.76 10.89 -7.13
CA ALA A 113 9.70 11.39 -8.00
C ALA A 113 8.67 12.22 -7.22
N PHE A 114 8.33 11.81 -5.99
CA PHE A 114 7.40 12.59 -5.14
C PHE A 114 7.97 13.96 -4.75
N VAL A 115 9.24 13.99 -4.32
CA VAL A 115 9.92 15.28 -4.06
C VAL A 115 9.95 16.14 -5.33
N ALA A 116 10.29 15.56 -6.48
CA ALA A 116 10.32 16.25 -7.76
C ALA A 116 8.93 16.77 -8.18
N LEU A 117 7.87 15.97 -7.96
CA LEU A 117 6.48 16.39 -8.18
C LEU A 117 6.11 17.59 -7.30
N LEU A 118 6.38 17.52 -5.99
CA LEU A 118 6.10 18.60 -5.06
C LEU A 118 6.84 19.89 -5.47
N ARG A 119 8.06 19.77 -5.99
CA ARG A 119 8.84 20.91 -6.51
C ARG A 119 8.24 21.50 -7.81
N GLU A 120 7.77 20.65 -8.73
CA GLU A 120 7.03 21.12 -9.92
C GLU A 120 5.70 21.79 -9.52
N LEU A 121 5.13 21.43 -8.36
CA LEU A 121 3.95 22.05 -7.76
C LEU A 121 4.29 23.26 -6.85
N GLU A 122 5.54 23.77 -6.91
CA GLU A 122 6.00 24.99 -6.21
C GLU A 122 6.05 24.86 -4.67
N VAL A 123 6.05 23.64 -4.13
CA VAL A 123 6.30 23.42 -2.70
C VAL A 123 7.78 23.62 -2.41
N GLU A 124 8.14 24.36 -1.35
CA GLU A 124 9.53 24.58 -0.96
C GLU A 124 10.29 23.28 -0.65
N ALA A 125 11.61 23.25 -0.93
CA ALA A 125 12.43 22.05 -0.78
C ALA A 125 12.39 21.40 0.62
N PRO A 126 12.53 22.16 1.73
CA PRO A 126 12.45 21.55 3.06
C PRO A 126 11.06 20.95 3.36
N ALA A 127 10.00 21.60 2.89
CA ALA A 127 8.64 21.09 3.05
C ALA A 127 8.41 19.83 2.22
N ALA A 128 8.89 19.80 0.97
CA ALA A 128 8.83 18.62 0.12
C ALA A 128 9.61 17.43 0.72
N ALA A 129 10.79 17.68 1.29
CA ALA A 129 11.58 16.65 1.98
C ALA A 129 10.86 16.08 3.21
N VAL A 130 10.25 16.94 4.04
CA VAL A 130 9.49 16.50 5.23
C VAL A 130 8.24 15.71 4.84
N LEU A 131 7.51 16.12 3.80
CA LEU A 131 6.36 15.36 3.30
C LEU A 131 6.77 13.99 2.73
N ALA A 132 7.91 13.92 2.03
CA ALA A 132 8.45 12.66 1.53
C ALA A 132 8.96 11.76 2.68
N LEU A 133 9.56 12.35 3.72
CA LEU A 133 9.92 11.62 4.93
C LEU A 133 8.67 11.10 5.67
N GLY A 134 7.61 11.92 5.73
CA GLY A 134 6.32 11.50 6.28
C GLY A 134 5.69 10.36 5.47
N LEU A 135 5.82 10.38 4.14
CA LEU A 135 5.39 9.27 3.28
C LEU A 135 6.18 7.99 3.59
N LEU A 136 7.52 8.08 3.68
CA LEU A 136 8.38 6.94 4.04
C LEU A 136 8.06 6.40 5.42
N ALA A 137 7.83 7.28 6.40
CA ALA A 137 7.53 6.92 7.80
C ALA A 137 6.06 6.55 8.04
N SER A 138 5.21 6.67 7.03
CA SER A 138 3.84 6.14 7.09
C SER A 138 3.88 4.66 7.43
N PRO A 139 3.10 4.18 8.41
CA PRO A 139 3.14 2.78 8.81
C PRO A 139 2.98 1.81 7.64
N LEU A 140 2.02 2.04 6.73
CA LEU A 140 1.80 1.19 5.56
C LEU A 140 3.01 1.18 4.62
N VAL A 141 3.56 2.36 4.29
CA VAL A 141 4.71 2.45 3.38
C VAL A 141 5.96 1.84 4.02
N ALA A 142 6.27 2.20 5.28
CA ALA A 142 7.44 1.69 5.98
C ALA A 142 7.45 0.15 6.04
N MET A 143 6.31 -0.45 6.38
CA MET A 143 6.21 -1.91 6.54
C MET A 143 6.26 -2.63 5.20
N LEU A 144 5.48 -2.19 4.22
CA LEU A 144 5.41 -2.84 2.90
C LEU A 144 6.69 -2.63 2.07
N SER A 145 7.51 -1.63 2.40
CA SER A 145 8.79 -1.40 1.73
C SER A 145 9.80 -2.52 1.92
N PHE A 146 9.68 -3.27 3.02
CA PHE A 146 10.54 -4.41 3.33
C PHE A 146 9.90 -5.75 2.98
N THR A 147 8.85 -5.75 2.16
CA THR A 147 8.20 -6.95 1.63
C THR A 147 8.36 -7.02 0.11
N PHE A 148 7.98 -8.14 -0.51
CA PHE A 148 7.89 -8.24 -1.97
C PHE A 148 6.44 -8.05 -2.45
N MET A 149 5.69 -7.18 -1.75
CA MET A 149 4.33 -6.81 -2.15
C MET A 149 4.33 -5.78 -3.29
N SER A 150 3.29 -5.81 -4.10
CA SER A 150 3.16 -4.94 -5.26
C SER A 150 2.82 -3.48 -4.94
N ASP A 151 2.36 -3.18 -3.72
CA ASP A 151 1.78 -1.89 -3.33
C ASP A 151 2.76 -0.71 -3.41
N VAL A 152 3.96 -0.88 -2.83
CA VAL A 152 5.01 0.15 -2.84
C VAL A 152 5.60 0.31 -4.24
N GLN A 153 5.75 -0.78 -4.98
CA GLN A 153 6.24 -0.73 -6.36
C GLN A 153 5.24 -0.01 -7.28
N PHE A 154 3.95 -0.29 -7.11
CA PHE A 154 2.85 0.42 -7.78
C PHE A 154 2.87 1.92 -7.46
N MET A 155 2.93 2.28 -6.17
CA MET A 155 3.02 3.68 -5.73
C MET A 155 4.21 4.38 -6.39
N ALA A 156 5.37 3.73 -6.46
CA ALA A 156 6.57 4.30 -7.05
C ALA A 156 6.38 4.61 -8.54
N TRP A 157 5.88 3.67 -9.33
CA TRP A 157 5.60 3.88 -10.75
C TRP A 157 4.54 4.96 -10.97
N LEU A 158 3.51 4.98 -10.13
CA LEU A 158 2.45 5.99 -10.19
C LEU A 158 3.00 7.40 -9.91
N LEU A 159 3.92 7.54 -8.95
CA LEU A 159 4.58 8.82 -8.64
C LEU A 159 5.51 9.26 -9.77
N VAL A 160 6.30 8.35 -10.32
CA VAL A 160 7.16 8.64 -11.48
C VAL A 160 6.31 9.11 -12.67
N ALA A 161 5.22 8.40 -12.97
CA ALA A 161 4.30 8.77 -14.04
C ALA A 161 3.70 10.18 -13.79
N THR A 162 3.15 10.41 -12.60
CA THR A 162 2.51 11.70 -12.25
C THR A 162 3.50 12.87 -12.34
N TRP A 163 4.71 12.70 -11.81
CA TRP A 163 5.75 13.70 -11.91
C TRP A 163 6.11 14.02 -13.37
N LEU A 164 6.36 12.98 -14.17
CA LEU A 164 6.73 13.14 -15.58
C LEU A 164 5.61 13.78 -16.39
N TYR A 165 4.33 13.45 -16.14
CA TYR A 165 3.20 14.12 -16.77
C TYR A 165 3.15 15.60 -16.44
N VAL A 166 3.22 15.96 -15.15
CA VAL A 166 3.19 17.36 -14.72
C VAL A 166 4.36 18.13 -15.37
N ARG A 167 5.56 17.58 -15.33
CA ARG A 167 6.77 18.15 -15.91
C ARG A 167 6.68 18.27 -17.45
N GLY A 168 6.29 17.19 -18.14
CA GLY A 168 6.21 17.14 -19.59
C GLY A 168 5.19 18.13 -20.15
N ILE A 169 4.02 18.22 -19.53
CA ILE A 169 2.95 19.14 -19.92
C ILE A 169 3.37 20.58 -19.64
N ARG A 170 3.91 20.89 -18.45
CA ARG A 170 4.39 22.25 -18.10
C ARG A 170 5.50 22.74 -19.02
N ARG A 171 6.43 21.87 -19.41
CA ARG A 171 7.57 22.19 -20.27
C ARG A 171 7.31 22.07 -21.76
N GLY A 172 6.13 21.58 -22.12
CA GLY A 172 5.79 21.36 -23.51
C GLY A 172 6.58 20.22 -24.19
N SER A 173 7.12 19.24 -23.42
CA SER A 173 7.97 18.16 -23.91
C SER A 173 7.18 16.90 -24.19
N ASP A 174 6.97 16.56 -25.45
CA ASP A 174 6.29 15.33 -25.87
C ASP A 174 7.07 14.08 -25.45
N ALA A 175 8.42 14.11 -25.52
CA ALA A 175 9.26 13.00 -25.08
C ALA A 175 9.07 12.70 -23.58
N THR A 176 8.98 13.73 -22.73
CA THR A 176 8.71 13.55 -21.29
C THR A 176 7.31 12.99 -21.06
N VAL A 177 6.31 13.38 -21.88
CA VAL A 177 4.96 12.81 -21.79
C VAL A 177 4.93 11.34 -22.21
N VAL A 178 5.71 10.95 -23.23
CA VAL A 178 5.87 9.53 -23.61
C VAL A 178 6.52 8.73 -22.50
N LEU A 179 7.57 9.24 -21.85
CA LEU A 179 8.17 8.58 -20.69
C LEU A 179 7.17 8.45 -19.52
N ALA A 180 6.34 9.47 -19.31
CA ALA A 180 5.25 9.39 -18.34
C ALA A 180 4.23 8.30 -18.67
N SER A 181 3.88 8.18 -19.97
CA SER A 181 2.98 7.14 -20.48
C SER A 181 3.55 5.74 -20.26
N LEU A 182 4.85 5.54 -20.51
CA LEU A 182 5.54 4.29 -20.21
C LEU A 182 5.53 3.96 -18.70
N ALA A 183 5.85 4.92 -17.85
CA ALA A 183 5.81 4.75 -16.39
C ALA A 183 4.38 4.43 -15.89
N ALA A 184 3.35 5.05 -16.49
CA ALA A 184 1.96 4.73 -16.19
C ALA A 184 1.59 3.31 -16.65
N GLY A 185 2.09 2.86 -17.82
CA GLY A 185 1.99 1.46 -18.25
C GLY A 185 2.65 0.51 -17.24
N CYS A 186 3.82 0.86 -16.71
CA CYS A 186 4.47 0.08 -15.65
C CYS A 186 3.63 0.04 -14.35
N ALA A 187 2.98 1.15 -13.98
CA ALA A 187 2.06 1.16 -12.84
C ALA A 187 0.89 0.18 -13.04
N ILE A 188 0.27 0.19 -14.24
CA ILE A 188 -0.82 -0.75 -14.58
C ILE A 188 -0.30 -2.19 -14.62
N GLY A 189 0.88 -2.44 -15.20
CA GLY A 189 1.53 -3.75 -15.25
C GLY A 189 2.05 -4.24 -13.89
N THR A 190 1.99 -3.40 -12.84
CA THR A 190 2.24 -3.78 -11.46
C THR A 190 0.94 -3.97 -10.69
N ARG A 191 -0.06 -3.09 -10.88
CA ARG A 191 -1.41 -3.21 -10.32
C ARG A 191 -2.43 -2.54 -11.23
N GLN A 192 -3.56 -3.20 -11.43
CA GLN A 192 -4.65 -2.72 -12.30
C GLN A 192 -5.18 -1.32 -11.91
N PHE A 193 -5.07 -0.94 -10.64
CA PHE A 193 -5.43 0.41 -10.16
C PHE A 193 -4.68 1.55 -10.89
N GLY A 194 -3.57 1.25 -11.56
CA GLY A 194 -2.84 2.21 -12.41
C GLY A 194 -3.68 2.82 -13.53
N VAL A 195 -4.79 2.21 -13.93
CA VAL A 195 -5.77 2.78 -14.89
C VAL A 195 -6.35 4.13 -14.41
N ALA A 196 -6.26 4.43 -13.10
CA ALA A 196 -6.59 5.73 -12.54
C ALA A 196 -5.89 6.90 -13.24
N VAL A 197 -4.69 6.68 -13.80
CA VAL A 197 -3.97 7.69 -14.56
C VAL A 197 -4.75 8.14 -15.79
N ILE A 198 -5.42 7.22 -16.49
CA ILE A 198 -6.26 7.51 -17.66
C ILE A 198 -7.43 8.40 -17.22
N GLY A 199 -8.14 7.98 -16.17
CA GLY A 199 -9.22 8.77 -15.59
C GLY A 199 -8.76 10.16 -15.14
N GLY A 200 -7.58 10.24 -14.52
CA GLY A 200 -6.98 11.49 -14.08
C GLY A 200 -6.61 12.45 -15.23
N LEU A 201 -6.04 11.93 -16.33
CA LEU A 201 -5.75 12.71 -17.54
C LEU A 201 -7.02 13.26 -18.18
N LEU A 202 -8.05 12.42 -18.31
CA LEU A 202 -9.35 12.83 -18.85
C LEU A 202 -10.01 13.88 -17.98
N LEU A 203 -10.08 13.64 -16.67
CA LEU A 203 -10.72 14.55 -15.72
C LEU A 203 -9.99 15.91 -15.68
N ALA A 204 -8.66 15.91 -15.64
CA ALA A 204 -7.87 17.15 -15.69
C ALA A 204 -8.06 17.90 -17.01
N GLY A 205 -8.09 17.19 -18.14
CA GLY A 205 -8.35 17.78 -19.46
C GLY A 205 -9.75 18.41 -19.58
N LEU A 206 -10.76 17.79 -18.97
CA LEU A 206 -12.13 18.32 -18.96
C LEU A 206 -12.29 19.51 -18.03
N LEU A 207 -11.67 19.47 -16.85
CA LEU A 207 -11.80 20.52 -15.84
C LEU A 207 -10.93 21.73 -16.14
N ALA A 208 -9.82 21.58 -16.89
CA ALA A 208 -8.91 22.67 -17.20
C ALA A 208 -9.57 23.78 -18.03
N ARG A 209 -9.25 25.04 -17.71
CA ARG A 209 -9.62 26.18 -18.57
C ARG A 209 -9.01 26.01 -19.97
N PRO A 210 -9.66 26.49 -21.03
CA PRO A 210 -9.13 26.39 -22.41
C PRO A 210 -7.69 26.88 -22.51
N ALA A 211 -7.35 27.99 -21.83
CA ALA A 211 -6.01 28.57 -21.84
C ALA A 211 -4.94 27.72 -21.12
N GLN A 212 -5.32 26.81 -20.24
CA GLN A 212 -4.42 25.94 -19.48
C GLN A 212 -4.40 24.50 -20.03
N ARG A 213 -5.33 24.19 -20.94
CA ARG A 213 -5.49 22.85 -21.48
C ARG A 213 -4.31 22.49 -22.38
N PRO A 214 -3.63 21.35 -22.12
CA PRO A 214 -2.58 20.91 -23.02
C PRO A 214 -3.17 20.55 -24.40
N PRO A 215 -2.36 20.61 -25.46
CA PRO A 215 -2.77 20.15 -26.80
C PRO A 215 -3.25 18.69 -26.73
N TRP A 216 -4.29 18.36 -27.50
CA TRP A 216 -4.85 17.01 -27.62
C TRP A 216 -3.80 15.94 -27.88
N ARG A 217 -2.84 16.25 -28.74
CA ARG A 217 -1.72 15.36 -29.04
C ARG A 217 -1.01 14.89 -27.77
N ARG A 218 -0.76 15.75 -26.77
CA ARG A 218 -0.09 15.36 -25.52
C ARG A 218 -0.96 14.51 -24.63
N LEU A 219 -2.27 14.76 -24.58
CA LEU A 219 -3.20 13.90 -23.86
C LEU A 219 -3.25 12.50 -24.45
N LEU A 220 -3.29 12.41 -25.79
CA LEU A 220 -3.26 11.13 -26.50
C LEU A 220 -1.93 10.40 -26.28
N LEU A 221 -0.79 11.06 -26.47
CA LEU A 221 0.54 10.47 -26.18
C LEU A 221 0.63 9.97 -24.72
N GLY A 222 0.05 10.71 -23.78
CA GLY A 222 -0.02 10.31 -22.39
C GLY A 222 -0.91 9.10 -22.13
N ALA A 223 -1.96 8.92 -22.90
CA ALA A 223 -2.95 7.86 -22.68
C ALA A 223 -2.65 6.54 -23.42
N VAL A 224 -1.85 6.56 -24.49
CA VAL A 224 -1.67 5.40 -25.39
C VAL A 224 -1.14 4.17 -24.65
N VAL A 225 0.00 4.26 -23.98
CA VAL A 225 0.59 3.08 -23.31
C VAL A 225 -0.29 2.60 -22.14
N PRO A 226 -0.77 3.47 -21.22
CA PRO A 226 -1.71 3.06 -20.19
C PRO A 226 -2.96 2.37 -20.74
N LEU A 227 -3.51 2.87 -21.84
CA LEU A 227 -4.70 2.28 -22.46
C LEU A 227 -4.40 0.89 -23.03
N LEU A 228 -3.31 0.75 -23.78
CA LEU A 228 -2.91 -0.55 -24.34
C LEU A 228 -2.61 -1.59 -23.25
N VAL A 229 -1.87 -1.21 -22.21
CA VAL A 229 -1.58 -2.11 -21.08
C VAL A 229 -2.86 -2.41 -20.29
N GLY A 230 -3.74 -1.43 -20.08
CA GLY A 230 -5.03 -1.63 -19.43
C GLY A 230 -5.94 -2.59 -20.20
N LEU A 231 -6.03 -2.44 -21.51
CA LEU A 231 -6.81 -3.35 -22.38
C LEU A 231 -6.21 -4.76 -22.39
N TRP A 232 -4.88 -4.88 -22.45
CA TRP A 232 -4.21 -6.17 -22.33
C TRP A 232 -4.50 -6.85 -20.99
N GLN A 233 -4.40 -6.13 -19.86
CA GLN A 233 -4.75 -6.64 -18.53
C GLN A 233 -6.19 -7.12 -18.46
N LEU A 234 -7.11 -6.32 -19.02
CA LEU A 234 -8.53 -6.66 -19.07
C LEU A 234 -8.74 -7.94 -19.88
N ARG A 235 -8.17 -8.03 -21.08
CA ARG A 235 -8.25 -9.21 -21.91
C ARG A 235 -7.69 -10.44 -21.19
N ALA A 236 -6.46 -10.38 -20.68
CA ALA A 236 -5.83 -11.51 -20.00
C ALA A 236 -6.67 -12.02 -18.82
N GLY A 237 -7.23 -11.12 -18.01
CA GLY A 237 -8.09 -11.49 -16.88
C GLY A 237 -9.45 -12.07 -17.28
N TYR A 238 -9.92 -11.83 -18.53
CA TYR A 238 -11.21 -12.33 -18.99
C TYR A 238 -11.12 -13.59 -19.87
N THR A 239 -10.02 -13.77 -20.60
CA THR A 239 -9.90 -14.91 -21.55
C THR A 239 -9.39 -16.17 -20.87
N GLU A 240 -8.41 -16.04 -19.97
CA GLU A 240 -7.77 -17.17 -19.31
C GLU A 240 -7.50 -16.83 -17.82
N PRO A 241 -8.57 -16.63 -17.03
CA PRO A 241 -8.39 -16.30 -15.62
C PRO A 241 -7.84 -17.51 -14.87
N ASN A 242 -6.87 -17.28 -13.99
CA ASN A 242 -6.53 -18.28 -12.98
C ASN A 242 -7.69 -18.39 -11.96
N PHE A 243 -7.58 -19.36 -11.02
CA PHE A 243 -8.64 -19.63 -10.04
C PHE A 243 -9.01 -18.36 -9.26
N THR A 244 -8.05 -17.66 -8.67
CA THR A 244 -8.32 -16.45 -7.85
C THR A 244 -8.89 -15.30 -8.69
N GLN A 245 -8.44 -15.13 -9.93
CA GLN A 245 -9.03 -14.13 -10.83
C GLN A 245 -10.49 -14.45 -11.16
N ALA A 246 -10.81 -15.72 -11.45
CA ALA A 246 -12.19 -16.14 -11.74
C ALA A 246 -13.13 -15.81 -10.57
N VAL A 247 -12.69 -16.13 -9.33
CA VAL A 247 -13.46 -15.81 -8.12
C VAL A 247 -13.61 -14.29 -7.95
N ARG A 248 -12.54 -13.51 -8.14
CA ARG A 248 -12.61 -12.05 -8.01
C ARG A 248 -13.53 -11.40 -9.04
N LEU A 249 -13.54 -11.91 -10.27
CA LEU A 249 -14.47 -11.43 -11.30
C LEU A 249 -15.92 -11.72 -10.93
N HIS A 250 -16.19 -12.89 -10.34
CA HIS A 250 -17.53 -13.24 -9.84
C HIS A 250 -17.94 -12.32 -8.69
N GLU A 251 -17.11 -12.16 -7.67
CA GLU A 251 -17.35 -11.25 -6.55
C GLU A 251 -17.57 -9.81 -7.01
N GLN A 252 -16.77 -9.34 -7.97
CA GLN A 252 -16.89 -7.99 -8.53
C GLN A 252 -18.21 -7.80 -9.26
N SER A 253 -18.63 -8.78 -10.07
CA SER A 253 -19.93 -8.72 -10.78
C SER A 253 -21.08 -8.65 -9.80
N TRP A 254 -21.09 -9.49 -8.77
CA TRP A 254 -22.08 -9.48 -7.71
C TRP A 254 -22.09 -8.14 -6.94
N PHE A 255 -20.91 -7.58 -6.63
CA PHE A 255 -20.80 -6.29 -5.96
C PHE A 255 -21.45 -5.16 -6.77
N LEU A 256 -21.26 -5.14 -8.09
CA LEU A 256 -21.78 -4.12 -8.99
C LEU A 256 -23.30 -4.26 -9.26
N THR A 257 -23.85 -5.45 -9.08
CA THR A 257 -25.28 -5.74 -9.30
C THR A 257 -26.16 -5.56 -8.06
N ARG A 258 -25.59 -5.11 -6.93
CA ARG A 258 -26.34 -4.84 -5.68
C ARG A 258 -27.37 -3.74 -5.86
N PRO A 259 -28.48 -3.77 -5.07
CA PRO A 259 -29.46 -2.68 -5.07
C PRO A 259 -28.82 -1.32 -4.80
N PRO A 260 -29.27 -0.24 -5.46
CA PRO A 260 -28.65 1.10 -5.37
C PRO A 260 -28.51 1.63 -3.94
N LEU A 261 -29.49 1.38 -3.06
CA LEU A 261 -29.45 1.81 -1.67
C LEU A 261 -28.32 1.11 -0.88
N VAL A 262 -28.15 -0.20 -1.10
CA VAL A 262 -27.06 -0.97 -0.48
C VAL A 262 -25.71 -0.47 -0.97
N SER A 263 -25.60 -0.20 -2.28
CA SER A 263 -24.40 0.34 -2.90
C SER A 263 -24.05 1.73 -2.38
N ALA A 264 -25.05 2.61 -2.18
CA ALA A 264 -24.85 3.94 -1.61
C ALA A 264 -24.36 3.89 -0.15
N ARG A 265 -24.97 3.02 0.68
CA ARG A 265 -24.53 2.81 2.07
C ARG A 265 -23.10 2.29 2.14
N GLU A 266 -22.78 1.31 1.30
CA GLU A 266 -21.43 0.74 1.22
C GLU A 266 -20.41 1.79 0.75
N ALA A 267 -20.73 2.60 -0.27
CA ALA A 267 -19.87 3.67 -0.74
C ALA A 267 -19.60 4.72 0.36
N ALA A 268 -20.63 5.14 1.08
CA ALA A 268 -20.50 6.08 2.19
C ALA A 268 -19.58 5.54 3.29
N TRP A 269 -19.76 4.26 3.66
CA TRP A 269 -18.91 3.59 4.62
C TRP A 269 -17.47 3.51 4.13
N ARG A 270 -17.23 3.13 2.85
CA ARG A 270 -15.91 3.06 2.23
C ARG A 270 -15.21 4.41 2.21
N ILE A 271 -15.93 5.48 1.86
CA ILE A 271 -15.40 6.86 1.92
C ILE A 271 -14.87 7.15 3.32
N GLY A 272 -15.66 6.93 4.35
CA GLY A 272 -15.27 7.15 5.74
C GLY A 272 -14.04 6.33 6.13
N THR A 273 -14.03 5.04 5.80
CA THR A 273 -12.94 4.11 6.08
C THR A 273 -11.65 4.52 5.37
N VAL A 274 -11.70 4.78 4.06
CA VAL A 274 -10.52 5.16 3.28
C VAL A 274 -9.92 6.46 3.80
N VAL A 275 -10.74 7.49 4.05
CA VAL A 275 -10.26 8.79 4.56
C VAL A 275 -9.67 8.64 5.97
N HIS A 276 -10.28 7.84 6.83
CA HIS A 276 -9.78 7.56 8.19
C HIS A 276 -8.41 6.86 8.15
N TYR A 277 -8.24 5.84 7.30
CA TYR A 277 -6.97 5.13 7.16
C TYR A 277 -5.87 5.96 6.51
N LEU A 278 -6.21 6.79 5.51
CA LEU A 278 -5.27 7.76 4.96
C LEU A 278 -4.80 8.74 6.03
N ALA A 279 -5.72 9.25 6.85
CA ALA A 279 -5.39 10.16 7.95
C ALA A 279 -4.52 9.48 9.02
N LEU A 280 -4.83 8.24 9.39
CA LEU A 280 -4.00 7.43 10.30
C LEU A 280 -2.59 7.21 9.71
N SER A 281 -2.51 6.93 8.42
CA SER A 281 -1.22 6.76 7.72
C SER A 281 -0.41 8.05 7.62
N MET A 282 -1.05 9.22 7.82
CA MET A 282 -0.41 10.54 7.84
C MET A 282 0.01 11.00 9.25
N LEU A 283 -0.06 10.16 10.28
CA LEU A 283 0.40 10.48 11.64
C LEU A 283 1.81 11.11 11.69
N PRO A 284 2.80 10.68 10.87
CA PRO A 284 4.12 11.32 10.87
C PRO A 284 4.08 12.82 10.61
N VAL A 285 3.09 13.32 9.87
CA VAL A 285 2.93 14.74 9.53
C VAL A 285 1.82 15.44 10.33
N LEU A 286 1.30 14.80 11.38
CA LEU A 286 0.23 15.36 12.23
C LEU A 286 0.57 16.73 12.82
N PRO A 287 1.80 17.02 13.33
CA PRO A 287 2.17 18.35 13.82
C PRO A 287 2.05 19.43 12.74
N LEU A 288 2.39 19.08 11.49
CA LEU A 288 2.24 19.97 10.35
C LEU A 288 0.76 20.24 10.04
N LEU A 289 -0.08 19.19 9.98
CA LEU A 289 -1.52 19.31 9.74
C LEU A 289 -2.16 20.25 10.77
N LEU A 290 -1.86 20.01 12.06
CA LEU A 290 -2.35 20.85 13.15
C LEU A 290 -1.93 22.31 13.00
N ALA A 291 -0.64 22.56 12.72
CA ALA A 291 -0.13 23.93 12.56
C ALA A 291 -0.76 24.66 11.36
N LEU A 292 -1.04 23.96 10.26
CA LEU A 292 -1.68 24.52 9.07
C LEU A 292 -3.15 24.89 9.33
N VAL A 293 -3.83 24.14 10.19
CA VAL A 293 -5.23 24.45 10.60
C VAL A 293 -5.25 25.61 11.59
N VAL A 294 -4.38 25.60 12.63
CA VAL A 294 -4.40 26.57 13.73
C VAL A 294 -3.87 27.95 13.31
N ARG A 295 -2.88 28.05 12.43
CA ARG A 295 -2.27 29.34 12.01
C ARG A 295 -3.22 30.33 11.36
N ARG A 296 -4.30 29.86 10.79
CA ARG A 296 -5.46 30.68 10.40
C ARG A 296 -6.70 29.98 10.88
N PRO A 297 -7.06 30.14 12.17
CA PRO A 297 -8.36 29.71 12.61
C PRO A 297 -9.37 30.33 11.63
N PRO A 298 -10.40 29.59 11.24
CA PRO A 298 -11.49 30.18 10.49
C PRO A 298 -11.86 31.46 11.24
N ALA A 299 -11.77 32.60 10.52
CA ALA A 299 -12.13 33.90 11.07
C ALA A 299 -13.37 33.71 11.94
N ARG A 300 -13.31 34.17 13.22
CA ARG A 300 -14.25 33.91 14.32
C ARG A 300 -15.58 33.37 13.80
N ILE A 301 -15.97 32.19 14.25
CA ILE A 301 -17.14 31.43 13.71
C ILE A 301 -18.35 32.34 13.42
N GLY A 302 -18.46 33.49 14.13
CA GLY A 302 -19.46 34.54 13.89
C GLY A 302 -19.25 35.43 12.67
N ALA A 303 -18.03 35.50 12.11
CA ALA A 303 -17.69 36.33 10.93
C ALA A 303 -17.52 35.50 9.66
N LEU A 304 -17.72 34.17 9.71
CA LEU A 304 -17.71 33.32 8.52
C LEU A 304 -18.90 33.68 7.63
N GLN A 305 -18.63 33.89 6.35
CA GLN A 305 -19.68 33.85 5.33
C GLN A 305 -20.48 32.55 5.48
N PRO A 306 -21.76 32.51 5.10
CA PRO A 306 -22.65 31.35 5.28
C PRO A 306 -21.99 30.02 4.88
N ASP A 307 -21.21 30.01 3.80
CA ASP A 307 -20.50 28.85 3.28
C ASP A 307 -19.37 28.35 4.22
N GLY A 308 -18.73 29.26 4.97
CA GLY A 308 -17.70 28.90 5.95
C GLY A 308 -18.27 28.25 7.22
N ARG A 309 -19.48 28.68 7.66
CA ARG A 309 -20.18 28.05 8.81
C ARG A 309 -20.65 26.64 8.44
N ALA A 310 -21.26 26.47 7.27
CA ALA A 310 -21.68 25.17 6.77
C ALA A 310 -20.48 24.18 6.68
N SER A 311 -19.33 24.65 6.19
CA SER A 311 -18.12 23.83 6.10
C SER A 311 -17.61 23.34 7.46
N VAL A 312 -17.60 24.22 8.48
CA VAL A 312 -17.21 23.83 9.85
C VAL A 312 -18.22 22.88 10.47
N LEU A 313 -19.51 23.12 10.28
CA LEU A 313 -20.57 22.23 10.77
C LEU A 313 -20.48 20.84 10.13
N ILE A 314 -20.23 20.78 8.81
CA ILE A 314 -20.02 19.51 8.11
C ILE A 314 -18.78 18.78 8.67
N ALA A 315 -17.65 19.49 8.87
CA ALA A 315 -16.46 18.91 9.44
C ALA A 315 -16.69 18.39 10.87
N LEU A 316 -17.42 19.14 11.70
CA LEU A 316 -17.80 18.73 13.05
C LEU A 316 -18.76 17.53 13.04
N ALA A 317 -19.72 17.51 12.13
CA ALA A 317 -20.63 16.37 11.97
C ALA A 317 -19.88 15.11 11.53
N ILE A 318 -18.97 15.21 10.56
CA ILE A 318 -18.09 14.10 10.14
C ILE A 318 -17.22 13.65 11.32
N PHE A 319 -16.63 14.59 12.06
CA PHE A 319 -15.84 14.27 13.24
C PHE A 319 -16.65 13.53 14.30
N ALA A 320 -17.85 14.00 14.62
CA ALA A 320 -18.74 13.36 15.58
C ALA A 320 -19.16 11.94 15.13
N LEU A 321 -19.52 11.77 13.85
CA LEU A 321 -19.84 10.46 13.29
C LEU A 321 -18.67 9.49 13.34
N LEU A 322 -17.46 9.94 12.97
CA LEU A 322 -16.25 9.11 13.04
C LEU A 322 -15.85 8.81 14.49
N LEU A 323 -16.04 9.75 15.41
CA LEU A 323 -15.79 9.53 16.83
C LEU A 323 -16.76 8.48 17.40
N ILE A 324 -18.04 8.57 17.09
CA ILE A 324 -19.05 7.57 17.49
C ILE A 324 -18.68 6.20 16.89
N ALA A 325 -18.36 6.14 15.60
CA ALA A 325 -17.94 4.91 14.94
C ALA A 325 -16.65 4.32 15.54
N SER A 326 -15.72 5.17 16.00
CA SER A 326 -14.47 4.71 16.65
C SER A 326 -14.68 4.16 18.06
N LEU A 327 -15.78 4.49 18.70
CA LEU A 327 -16.15 3.96 20.02
C LEU A 327 -16.83 2.59 19.91
N ASP A 328 -17.36 2.25 18.75
CA ASP A 328 -17.93 0.93 18.49
C ASP A 328 -16.82 -0.06 18.11
N LYS A 329 -16.39 -0.84 19.11
CA LYS A 329 -15.34 -1.85 18.98
C LYS A 329 -15.60 -2.90 17.91
N SER A 330 -16.86 -3.15 17.59
CA SER A 330 -17.24 -4.29 16.75
C SER A 330 -16.88 -4.10 15.29
N ASP A 331 -16.77 -2.85 14.81
CA ASP A 331 -16.64 -2.57 13.39
C ASP A 331 -15.19 -2.44 12.88
N VAL A 332 -14.23 -2.12 13.75
CA VAL A 332 -12.84 -1.86 13.31
C VAL A 332 -11.97 -3.12 13.35
N THR A 333 -12.25 -4.05 14.25
CA THR A 333 -11.35 -5.18 14.55
C THR A 333 -11.91 -6.57 14.25
N THR A 334 -13.22 -6.74 14.11
CA THR A 334 -13.84 -8.07 14.15
C THR A 334 -14.53 -8.53 12.88
N ARG A 335 -14.61 -7.71 11.83
CA ARG A 335 -15.20 -8.14 10.56
C ARG A 335 -14.18 -8.72 9.60
N GLU A 336 -13.52 -9.79 10.01
CA GLU A 336 -12.81 -10.70 9.11
C GLU A 336 -13.70 -11.19 7.95
N ASN A 337 -15.00 -11.25 8.18
CA ASN A 337 -15.99 -11.82 7.26
C ASN A 337 -16.51 -10.87 6.17
N SER A 338 -15.95 -9.66 6.03
CA SER A 338 -16.46 -8.68 5.07
C SER A 338 -15.50 -8.35 3.92
N GLY A 339 -14.44 -9.13 3.72
CA GLY A 339 -13.40 -8.84 2.72
C GLY A 339 -12.59 -7.56 3.05
N ARG A 340 -12.53 -7.18 4.30
CA ARG A 340 -11.97 -5.92 4.83
C ARG A 340 -10.74 -6.23 5.67
N ALA A 341 -9.72 -6.84 5.07
CA ALA A 341 -8.48 -7.10 5.78
C ALA A 341 -7.74 -5.79 6.03
N LEU A 342 -7.62 -5.40 7.29
CA LEU A 342 -6.87 -4.23 7.73
C LEU A 342 -5.47 -4.69 8.12
N GLN A 343 -4.57 -4.76 7.15
CA GLN A 343 -3.24 -5.35 7.33
C GLN A 343 -2.33 -4.51 8.22
N LEU A 344 -2.54 -3.18 8.27
CA LEU A 344 -1.84 -2.35 9.25
C LEU A 344 -2.00 -2.93 10.65
N TYR A 345 -3.12 -3.49 10.89
CA TYR A 345 -3.44 -4.10 12.15
C TYR A 345 -2.81 -5.50 12.26
N TRP A 346 -2.77 -6.29 11.28
CA TRP A 346 -2.15 -7.62 11.31
C TRP A 346 -0.64 -7.57 11.53
N MET A 347 -0.03 -6.48 11.14
CA MET A 347 1.40 -6.28 11.31
C MET A 347 1.80 -5.80 12.71
N LEU A 348 0.89 -5.30 13.53
CA LEU A 348 1.15 -4.96 14.93
C LEU A 348 1.14 -6.25 15.79
N PRO A 349 1.91 -6.34 16.90
CA PRO A 349 1.90 -7.52 17.76
C PRO A 349 0.52 -7.80 18.32
N ASN A 350 0.13 -9.06 18.42
CA ASN A 350 -1.14 -9.47 19.04
C ASN A 350 -1.34 -8.81 20.43
N ALA A 351 -0.26 -8.58 21.18
CA ALA A 351 -0.32 -7.88 22.44
C ALA A 351 -0.88 -6.44 22.33
N PHE A 352 -0.65 -5.74 21.21
CA PHE A 352 -1.21 -4.38 21.03
C PHE A 352 -2.71 -4.43 20.71
N TRP A 353 -3.17 -5.46 19.99
CA TRP A 353 -4.59 -5.62 19.63
C TRP A 353 -5.47 -5.95 20.83
N GLN A 354 -4.90 -6.69 21.77
CA GLN A 354 -5.58 -7.04 23.00
C GLN A 354 -5.72 -5.83 23.92
N HIS A 355 -4.90 -4.77 23.72
CA HIS A 355 -4.97 -3.55 24.49
C HIS A 355 -5.98 -2.55 23.90
N THR A 356 -7.18 -2.59 24.42
CA THR A 356 -8.29 -1.67 24.12
C THR A 356 -7.83 -0.19 24.05
N VAL A 357 -6.94 0.25 24.93
CA VAL A 357 -6.42 1.62 24.99
C VAL A 357 -5.63 2.00 23.74
N VAL A 358 -4.78 1.09 23.22
CA VAL A 358 -3.99 1.36 22.02
C VAL A 358 -4.90 1.49 20.80
N MET A 359 -5.88 0.61 20.69
CA MET A 359 -6.85 0.63 19.58
C MET A 359 -7.69 1.89 19.57
N HIS A 360 -8.21 2.30 20.74
CA HIS A 360 -8.95 3.56 20.84
C HIS A 360 -8.05 4.77 20.58
N GLY A 361 -6.78 4.72 21.02
CA GLY A 361 -5.80 5.76 20.74
C GLY A 361 -5.54 5.93 19.24
N LEU A 362 -5.37 4.83 18.51
CA LEU A 362 -5.19 4.85 17.05
C LEU A 362 -6.45 5.33 16.33
N ALA A 363 -7.63 4.84 16.72
CA ALA A 363 -8.91 5.28 16.16
C ALA A 363 -9.13 6.77 16.39
N PHE A 364 -8.84 7.28 17.60
CA PHE A 364 -8.92 8.70 17.92
C PHE A 364 -7.92 9.52 17.08
N ALA A 365 -6.67 9.08 16.95
CA ALA A 365 -5.67 9.76 16.14
C ALA A 365 -6.06 9.82 14.65
N GLY A 366 -6.60 8.72 14.09
CA GLY A 366 -7.16 8.70 12.74
C GLY A 366 -8.33 9.67 12.58
N THR A 367 -9.23 9.74 13.58
CA THR A 367 -10.37 10.67 13.59
C THR A 367 -9.90 12.12 13.62
N VAL A 368 -8.93 12.47 14.48
CA VAL A 368 -8.34 13.81 14.52
C VAL A 368 -7.68 14.16 13.19
N GLY A 369 -6.89 13.23 12.63
CA GLY A 369 -6.26 13.42 11.31
C GLY A 369 -7.28 13.66 10.20
N THR A 370 -8.37 12.89 10.18
CA THR A 370 -9.49 13.07 9.23
C THR A 370 -10.11 14.46 9.37
N PHE A 371 -10.42 14.87 10.60
CA PHE A 371 -10.96 16.20 10.86
C PHE A 371 -10.03 17.30 10.33
N LEU A 372 -8.72 17.22 10.62
CA LEU A 372 -7.74 18.19 10.14
C LEU A 372 -7.66 18.24 8.61
N LEU A 373 -7.69 17.08 7.93
CA LEU A 373 -7.69 17.02 6.46
C LEU A 373 -8.96 17.64 5.87
N VAL A 374 -10.12 17.32 6.43
CA VAL A 374 -11.40 17.90 5.98
C VAL A 374 -11.42 19.40 6.20
N VAL A 375 -10.97 19.87 7.37
CA VAL A 375 -10.88 21.31 7.65
C VAL A 375 -9.94 22.01 6.65
N LEU A 376 -8.77 21.42 6.34
CA LEU A 376 -7.86 21.98 5.34
C LEU A 376 -8.51 22.07 3.95
N LEU A 377 -9.20 21.01 3.51
CA LEU A 377 -9.91 20.99 2.23
C LEU A 377 -11.02 22.04 2.16
N LEU A 378 -11.68 22.28 3.29
CA LEU A 378 -12.81 23.21 3.38
C LEU A 378 -12.39 24.68 3.61
N GLN A 379 -11.12 24.96 3.88
CA GLN A 379 -10.66 26.34 4.15
C GLN A 379 -10.76 27.24 2.91
N PRO A 380 -11.42 28.42 2.99
CA PRO A 380 -11.65 29.30 1.85
C PRO A 380 -10.36 29.73 1.13
N GLY A 381 -9.27 29.95 1.87
CA GLY A 381 -7.99 30.38 1.30
C GLY A 381 -7.21 29.28 0.54
N LEU A 382 -7.67 28.01 0.60
CA LEU A 382 -7.10 26.89 -0.15
C LEU A 382 -7.97 26.49 -1.33
N ARG A 383 -9.27 26.84 -1.27
CA ARG A 383 -10.19 26.63 -2.37
C ARG A 383 -9.90 27.67 -3.45
N PRO A 384 -9.64 27.28 -4.70
CA PRO A 384 -9.81 28.17 -5.81
C PRO A 384 -11.29 28.60 -5.88
N GLY A 385 -11.59 29.76 -6.41
CA GLY A 385 -12.97 30.17 -6.68
C GLY A 385 -13.73 29.16 -7.54
N SER A 386 -12.97 28.46 -8.40
CA SER A 386 -13.38 27.28 -9.17
C SER A 386 -12.21 26.29 -9.21
N LEU A 387 -12.47 24.97 -9.29
CA LEU A 387 -11.45 23.94 -9.58
C LEU A 387 -10.66 24.27 -10.86
N ARG A 388 -11.30 24.99 -11.80
CA ARG A 388 -10.69 25.45 -13.04
C ARG A 388 -9.62 26.52 -12.84
N ASP A 389 -9.53 27.13 -11.65
CA ASP A 389 -8.52 28.14 -11.32
C ASP A 389 -7.21 27.51 -10.80
N LEU A 390 -7.20 26.22 -10.56
CA LEU A 390 -5.99 25.50 -10.20
C LEU A 390 -5.00 25.48 -11.37
N PRO A 391 -3.69 25.73 -11.12
CA PRO A 391 -2.66 25.42 -12.11
C PRO A 391 -2.78 23.97 -12.57
N PHE A 392 -2.58 23.73 -13.87
CA PHE A 392 -2.82 22.40 -14.47
C PHE A 392 -2.08 21.26 -13.76
N GLY A 393 -0.87 21.50 -13.25
CA GLY A 393 -0.12 20.48 -12.50
C GLY A 393 -0.84 20.00 -11.24
N TRP A 394 -1.43 20.93 -10.46
CA TRP A 394 -2.25 20.59 -9.28
C TRP A 394 -3.53 19.87 -9.68
N LEU A 395 -4.18 20.35 -10.75
CA LEU A 395 -5.39 19.74 -11.26
C LEU A 395 -5.15 18.31 -11.72
N LEU A 396 -4.05 18.08 -12.45
CA LEU A 396 -3.69 16.74 -12.94
C LEU A 396 -3.36 15.77 -11.81
N ALA A 397 -2.47 16.16 -10.89
CA ALA A 397 -2.11 15.30 -9.76
C ALA A 397 -3.32 15.02 -8.87
N GLY A 398 -4.16 16.03 -8.58
CA GLY A 398 -5.40 15.85 -7.84
C GLY A 398 -6.40 14.94 -8.56
N SER A 399 -6.54 15.08 -9.89
CA SER A 399 -7.44 14.25 -10.69
C SER A 399 -7.03 12.79 -10.73
N ILE A 400 -5.71 12.48 -10.77
CA ILE A 400 -5.22 11.10 -10.65
C ILE A 400 -5.58 10.54 -9.27
N GLY A 401 -5.36 11.30 -8.20
CA GLY A 401 -5.74 10.90 -6.84
C GLY A 401 -7.24 10.64 -6.69
N VAL A 402 -8.10 11.52 -7.25
CA VAL A 402 -9.56 11.35 -7.23
C VAL A 402 -9.99 10.12 -8.04
N SER A 403 -9.40 9.89 -9.21
CA SER A 403 -9.69 8.70 -10.03
C SER A 403 -9.29 7.41 -9.31
N LEU A 404 -8.13 7.41 -8.66
CA LEU A 404 -7.68 6.27 -7.86
C LEU A 404 -8.60 6.04 -6.65
N PHE A 405 -9.01 7.10 -5.96
CA PHE A 405 -9.97 7.02 -4.87
C PHE A 405 -11.32 6.43 -5.33
N ALA A 406 -11.83 6.88 -6.48
CA ALA A 406 -13.07 6.37 -7.05
C ALA A 406 -12.99 4.87 -7.35
N LEU A 407 -11.85 4.38 -7.86
CA LEU A 407 -11.64 2.94 -8.08
C LEU A 407 -11.75 2.13 -6.77
N HIS A 408 -11.25 2.65 -5.64
CA HIS A 408 -11.39 1.97 -4.35
C HIS A 408 -12.83 1.89 -3.84
N LEU A 409 -13.70 2.81 -4.29
CA LEU A 409 -15.12 2.76 -3.92
C LEU A 409 -15.89 1.67 -4.68
N VAL A 410 -15.46 1.36 -5.91
CA VAL A 410 -16.16 0.41 -6.79
C VAL A 410 -15.50 -0.97 -6.86
N TYR A 411 -14.30 -1.13 -6.34
CA TYR A 411 -13.62 -2.43 -6.29
C TYR A 411 -14.18 -3.28 -5.14
N VAL A 412 -14.42 -4.57 -5.38
CA VAL A 412 -15.10 -5.45 -4.41
C VAL A 412 -14.38 -5.53 -3.07
N GLN A 413 -13.05 -5.61 -3.09
CA GLN A 413 -12.24 -5.66 -1.88
C GLN A 413 -11.70 -4.29 -1.50
N LEU A 414 -11.80 -3.96 -0.22
CA LEU A 414 -11.11 -2.83 0.37
C LEU A 414 -10.06 -3.37 1.35
N ASN A 415 -8.79 -3.27 0.94
CA ASN A 415 -7.64 -3.59 1.78
C ASN A 415 -6.85 -2.30 2.04
N ASP A 416 -6.36 -2.11 3.27
CA ASP A 416 -5.59 -0.91 3.62
C ASP A 416 -4.26 -0.82 2.84
N THR A 417 -3.64 -1.94 2.45
CA THR A 417 -2.44 -1.92 1.60
C THR A 417 -2.69 -1.24 0.26
N TYR A 418 -3.91 -1.34 -0.29
CA TYR A 418 -4.27 -0.67 -1.55
C TYR A 418 -4.21 0.86 -1.43
N LEU A 419 -4.37 1.39 -0.20
CA LEU A 419 -4.33 2.83 0.07
C LEU A 419 -2.93 3.43 -0.03
N VAL A 420 -1.88 2.60 -0.07
CA VAL A 420 -0.50 3.05 -0.27
C VAL A 420 -0.37 3.93 -1.51
N GLY A 421 -1.02 3.54 -2.61
CA GLY A 421 -1.05 4.35 -3.83
C GLY A 421 -1.78 5.70 -3.69
N LEU A 422 -2.76 5.81 -2.78
CA LEU A 422 -3.51 7.04 -2.52
C LEU A 422 -2.79 8.01 -1.58
N LEU A 423 -1.92 7.52 -0.72
CA LEU A 423 -1.30 8.30 0.34
C LEU A 423 -0.49 9.51 -0.18
N PRO A 424 0.31 9.42 -1.25
CA PRO A 424 0.99 10.58 -1.82
C PRO A 424 0.01 11.67 -2.27
N PHE A 425 -1.16 11.31 -2.80
CA PHE A 425 -2.18 12.26 -3.25
C PHE A 425 -2.93 12.88 -2.07
N ALA A 426 -3.13 12.16 -0.97
CA ALA A 426 -3.62 12.75 0.28
C ALA A 426 -2.63 13.79 0.84
N LEU A 427 -1.32 13.56 0.72
CA LEU A 427 -0.28 14.50 1.10
C LEU A 427 -0.24 15.76 0.21
N LEU A 428 -0.88 15.79 -0.96
CA LEU A 428 -1.04 17.01 -1.75
C LEU A 428 -1.92 18.06 -1.04
N ILE A 429 -2.79 17.66 -0.12
CA ILE A 429 -3.63 18.58 0.65
C ILE A 429 -2.76 19.52 1.52
N PRO A 430 -1.94 19.02 2.47
CA PRO A 430 -1.01 19.88 3.19
C PRO A 430 0.05 20.51 2.30
N ALA A 431 0.49 19.85 1.22
CA ALA A 431 1.41 20.42 0.25
C ALA A 431 0.85 21.68 -0.40
N ARG A 432 -0.43 21.69 -0.77
CA ARG A 432 -1.12 22.88 -1.31
C ARG A 432 -1.18 23.99 -0.27
N ALA A 433 -1.49 23.65 0.98
CA ALA A 433 -1.50 24.64 2.06
C ALA A 433 -0.12 25.27 2.27
N LEU A 434 0.95 24.50 2.17
CA LEU A 434 2.33 24.99 2.25
C LEU A 434 2.71 25.89 1.06
N ALA A 435 2.32 25.51 -0.15
CA ALA A 435 2.59 26.31 -1.35
C ALA A 435 1.89 27.68 -1.30
N VAL A 436 0.68 27.75 -0.72
CA VAL A 436 -0.10 29.01 -0.66
C VAL A 436 0.26 29.87 0.55
N ARG A 437 0.55 29.27 1.71
CA ARG A 437 0.68 29.99 3.00
C ARG A 437 2.12 30.07 3.52
N GLY A 438 3.04 29.41 2.85
CA GLY A 438 4.41 29.28 3.31
C GLY A 438 4.56 28.25 4.46
N ARG A 439 5.79 28.05 4.88
CA ARG A 439 6.18 26.98 5.82
C ARG A 439 6.10 27.40 7.28
N PRO A 440 5.54 26.59 8.18
CA PRO A 440 5.70 26.70 9.62
C PRO A 440 6.98 25.95 10.07
N PRO A 441 8.13 26.63 10.31
CA PRO A 441 9.41 25.93 10.51
C PRO A 441 9.40 24.97 11.72
N ARG A 442 8.78 25.38 12.84
CA ARG A 442 8.67 24.53 14.03
C ARG A 442 7.84 23.28 13.79
N ALA A 443 6.74 23.39 13.06
CA ALA A 443 5.88 22.27 12.74
C ALA A 443 6.53 21.30 11.73
N LEU A 444 7.29 21.82 10.76
CA LEU A 444 8.10 21.01 9.87
C LEU A 444 9.16 20.23 10.64
N ALA A 445 9.89 20.89 11.56
CA ALA A 445 10.87 20.20 12.41
C ALA A 445 10.23 19.14 13.31
N ALA A 446 9.08 19.43 13.92
CA ALA A 446 8.34 18.48 14.74
C ALA A 446 7.83 17.29 13.91
N SER A 447 7.33 17.54 12.69
CA SER A 447 6.92 16.45 11.78
C SER A 447 8.10 15.60 11.31
N ALA A 448 9.25 16.22 11.02
CA ALA A 448 10.46 15.49 10.67
C ALA A 448 10.93 14.59 11.83
N ALA A 449 10.98 15.14 13.06
CA ALA A 449 11.35 14.39 14.25
C ALA A 449 10.39 13.21 14.52
N LEU A 450 9.08 13.46 14.44
CA LEU A 450 8.07 12.41 14.61
C LEU A 450 8.18 11.34 13.51
N SER A 451 8.42 11.74 12.25
CA SER A 451 8.62 10.80 11.15
C SER A 451 9.83 9.90 11.39
N VAL A 452 10.97 10.46 11.81
CA VAL A 452 12.18 9.67 12.14
C VAL A 452 11.89 8.72 13.30
N ALA A 453 11.27 9.21 14.38
CA ALA A 453 10.93 8.39 15.53
C ALA A 453 10.00 7.22 15.16
N MET A 454 8.95 7.48 14.37
CA MET A 454 8.04 6.46 13.90
C MET A 454 8.74 5.44 12.99
N LEU A 455 9.57 5.89 12.06
CA LEU A 455 10.31 5.00 11.16
C LEU A 455 11.25 4.07 11.95
N VAL A 456 11.96 4.60 12.95
CA VAL A 456 12.84 3.81 13.82
C VAL A 456 12.03 2.80 14.62
N LEU A 457 10.93 3.22 15.27
CA LEU A 457 10.07 2.33 16.04
C LEU A 457 9.48 1.20 15.19
N LEU A 458 8.96 1.53 14.00
CA LEU A 458 8.46 0.54 13.05
C LEU A 458 9.55 -0.41 12.58
N SER A 459 10.76 0.11 12.31
CA SER A 459 11.90 -0.72 11.89
C SER A 459 12.35 -1.69 12.98
N LEU A 460 12.43 -1.24 14.24
CA LEU A 460 12.74 -2.10 15.39
C LEU A 460 11.68 -3.19 15.56
N TRP A 461 10.42 -2.81 15.37
CA TRP A 461 9.32 -3.74 15.45
C TRP A 461 9.38 -4.80 14.32
N MET A 462 9.57 -4.36 13.07
CA MET A 462 9.74 -5.26 11.92
C MET A 462 10.92 -6.21 12.13
N ARG A 463 12.04 -5.72 12.66
CA ARG A 463 13.19 -6.56 12.99
C ARG A 463 12.81 -7.73 13.90
N GLY A 464 12.04 -7.46 14.96
CA GLY A 464 11.57 -8.50 15.89
C GLY A 464 10.68 -9.52 15.21
N SER A 465 9.71 -9.06 14.42
CA SER A 465 8.82 -9.91 13.63
C SER A 465 9.60 -10.75 12.61
N TYR A 466 10.55 -10.14 11.93
CA TYR A 466 11.37 -10.81 10.91
C TYR A 466 12.32 -11.86 11.53
N ASN A 467 12.89 -11.56 12.69
CA ASN A 467 13.70 -12.55 13.43
C ASN A 467 12.90 -13.80 13.75
N TRP A 468 11.66 -13.61 14.21
CA TRP A 468 10.77 -14.71 14.53
C TRP A 468 10.35 -15.51 13.29
N GLN A 469 9.94 -14.84 12.21
CA GLN A 469 9.55 -15.49 10.95
C GLN A 469 10.74 -16.25 10.34
N GLN A 470 11.93 -15.67 10.34
CA GLN A 470 13.13 -16.32 9.84
C GLN A 470 13.50 -17.57 10.68
N ALA A 471 13.28 -17.52 12.01
CA ALA A 471 13.52 -18.69 12.85
C ALA A 471 12.56 -19.84 12.49
N GLN A 472 11.29 -19.53 12.21
CA GLN A 472 10.32 -20.53 11.74
C GLN A 472 10.73 -21.14 10.39
N TRP A 473 11.16 -20.31 9.44
CA TRP A 473 11.63 -20.77 8.13
C TRP A 473 12.85 -21.67 8.27
N ARG A 474 13.88 -21.25 9.03
CA ARG A 474 15.08 -22.07 9.26
C ARG A 474 14.76 -23.41 9.93
N ALA A 475 13.84 -23.41 10.88
CA ALA A 475 13.41 -24.66 11.53
C ALA A 475 12.77 -25.61 10.52
N ALA A 476 11.86 -25.11 9.67
CA ALA A 476 11.20 -25.91 8.66
C ALA A 476 12.17 -26.40 7.56
N ASP A 477 13.06 -25.52 7.07
CA ASP A 477 14.07 -25.88 6.07
C ASP A 477 15.05 -26.95 6.57
N ARG A 478 15.41 -26.93 7.86
CA ARG A 478 16.23 -28.00 8.46
C ARG A 478 15.52 -29.35 8.47
N LEU A 479 14.21 -29.36 8.73
CA LEU A 479 13.41 -30.58 8.67
C LEU A 479 13.33 -31.13 7.23
N LEU A 480 13.14 -30.23 6.26
CA LEU A 480 13.15 -30.57 4.84
C LEU A 480 14.52 -31.13 4.42
N ALA A 481 15.61 -30.49 4.84
CA ALA A 481 16.98 -30.94 4.58
C ALA A 481 17.30 -32.28 5.26
N ALA A 482 16.65 -32.60 6.38
CA ALA A 482 16.75 -33.90 7.04
C ALA A 482 15.94 -35.00 6.34
N GLY A 483 15.31 -34.72 5.20
CA GLY A 483 14.57 -35.69 4.39
C GLY A 483 13.12 -35.90 4.82
N ILE A 484 12.59 -35.05 5.70
CA ILE A 484 11.15 -35.08 6.02
C ILE A 484 10.40 -34.47 4.83
N ASP A 485 9.35 -35.16 4.38
CA ASP A 485 8.53 -34.69 3.27
C ASP A 485 7.88 -33.36 3.60
N VAL A 486 7.86 -32.44 2.63
CA VAL A 486 7.30 -31.10 2.79
C VAL A 486 5.85 -31.11 3.28
N HIS A 487 5.06 -32.08 2.81
CA HIS A 487 3.65 -32.24 3.22
C HIS A 487 3.48 -32.73 4.66
N CYS A 488 4.56 -33.14 5.32
CA CYS A 488 4.59 -33.61 6.70
C CYS A 488 5.05 -32.54 7.69
N ILE A 489 5.46 -31.37 7.20
CA ILE A 489 5.98 -30.28 8.01
C ILE A 489 4.90 -29.23 8.19
N GLY A 490 4.32 -29.12 9.37
CA GLY A 490 3.46 -28.02 9.78
C GLY A 490 4.31 -26.81 10.19
N ALA A 491 4.60 -25.92 9.26
CA ALA A 491 5.39 -24.71 9.50
C ALA A 491 4.53 -23.44 9.51
N SER A 492 5.17 -22.27 9.47
CA SER A 492 4.45 -21.02 9.30
C SER A 492 3.64 -21.03 8.01
N ARG A 493 2.49 -20.36 8.03
CA ARG A 493 1.60 -20.23 6.87
C ARG A 493 2.38 -19.93 5.57
N HIS A 494 3.24 -18.90 5.58
CA HIS A 494 3.95 -18.46 4.39
C HIS A 494 4.99 -19.48 3.88
N TRP A 495 5.58 -20.26 4.78
CA TRP A 495 6.46 -21.35 4.40
C TRP A 495 5.67 -22.47 3.70
N THR A 496 4.54 -22.89 4.29
CA THR A 496 3.69 -23.93 3.71
C THR A 496 3.07 -23.51 2.38
N GLU A 497 2.61 -22.27 2.27
CA GLU A 497 2.09 -21.69 1.02
C GLU A 497 3.17 -21.59 -0.06
N TYR A 498 4.38 -21.13 0.27
CA TYR A 498 5.51 -21.10 -0.66
C TYR A 498 5.85 -22.50 -1.19
N HIS A 499 5.74 -23.52 -0.37
CA HIS A 499 6.00 -24.91 -0.73
C HIS A 499 4.79 -25.65 -1.34
N GLY A 500 3.73 -24.95 -1.75
CA GLY A 500 2.68 -25.49 -2.61
C GLY A 500 1.40 -25.92 -1.90
N ALA A 501 1.19 -25.52 -0.64
CA ALA A 501 -0.05 -25.89 0.08
C ALA A 501 -1.33 -25.40 -0.63
N PHE A 502 -1.29 -24.26 -1.28
CA PHE A 502 -2.44 -23.75 -2.02
C PHE A 502 -2.73 -24.60 -3.28
N ASP A 503 -1.69 -25.01 -4.00
CA ASP A 503 -1.85 -25.89 -5.18
C ASP A 503 -2.40 -27.26 -4.79
N GLU A 504 -1.96 -27.82 -3.63
CA GLU A 504 -2.50 -29.07 -3.08
C GLU A 504 -3.98 -28.91 -2.76
N TRP A 505 -4.36 -27.87 -2.03
CA TRP A 505 -5.75 -27.59 -1.71
C TRP A 505 -6.61 -27.40 -2.96
N LEU A 506 -6.12 -26.66 -3.94
CA LEU A 506 -6.81 -26.40 -5.20
C LEU A 506 -7.07 -27.71 -5.97
N ALA A 507 -6.04 -28.55 -6.10
CA ALA A 507 -6.15 -29.83 -6.77
C ALA A 507 -7.12 -30.80 -6.08
N LEU A 508 -7.21 -30.76 -4.75
CA LEU A 508 -8.13 -31.59 -3.97
C LEU A 508 -9.57 -31.08 -4.00
N THR A 509 -9.76 -29.77 -3.96
CA THR A 509 -11.09 -29.15 -3.82
C THR A 509 -11.75 -28.86 -5.16
N TYR A 510 -10.96 -28.52 -6.16
CA TYR A 510 -11.41 -28.14 -7.52
C TYR A 510 -10.64 -28.91 -8.61
N PRO A 511 -10.70 -30.25 -8.64
CA PRO A 511 -9.87 -31.06 -9.55
C PRO A 511 -10.17 -30.85 -11.03
N ARG A 512 -11.31 -30.24 -11.37
CA ARG A 512 -11.77 -30.00 -12.75
C ARG A 512 -11.79 -28.51 -13.12
N PHE A 513 -11.11 -27.67 -12.37
CA PHE A 513 -11.05 -26.24 -12.72
C PHE A 513 -10.32 -26.06 -14.06
N ASP A 514 -11.07 -25.70 -15.10
CA ASP A 514 -10.59 -25.48 -16.46
C ASP A 514 -10.47 -23.99 -16.86
N GLY A 515 -10.63 -23.09 -15.88
CA GLY A 515 -10.64 -21.64 -16.14
C GLY A 515 -12.00 -21.06 -16.49
N THR A 516 -13.06 -21.89 -16.54
CA THR A 516 -14.41 -21.38 -16.81
C THR A 516 -15.06 -20.82 -15.55
N ARG A 517 -15.84 -19.74 -15.72
CA ARG A 517 -16.47 -19.02 -14.60
C ARG A 517 -17.57 -19.82 -13.89
N GLY A 518 -18.10 -20.85 -14.53
CA GLY A 518 -19.24 -21.62 -14.03
C GLY A 518 -18.91 -22.59 -12.91
N GLU A 519 -17.65 -23.01 -12.78
CA GLU A 519 -17.23 -23.98 -11.77
C GLU A 519 -16.88 -23.37 -10.41
N VAL A 520 -16.64 -22.06 -10.39
CA VAL A 520 -16.31 -21.32 -9.16
C VAL A 520 -17.54 -20.57 -8.67
N SER A 521 -18.49 -21.29 -8.11
CA SER A 521 -19.54 -20.69 -7.30
C SER A 521 -19.12 -20.79 -5.84
N PRO A 522 -18.62 -19.73 -5.21
CA PRO A 522 -18.45 -19.77 -3.76
C PRO A 522 -19.83 -19.93 -3.14
N ALA A 523 -20.01 -20.92 -2.29
CA ALA A 523 -21.26 -21.18 -1.58
C ALA A 523 -21.72 -19.97 -0.73
N GLN A 524 -20.83 -19.00 -0.53
CA GLN A 524 -21.12 -17.69 0.07
C GLN A 524 -20.19 -16.61 -0.53
N PRO A 525 -20.70 -15.41 -0.89
CA PRO A 525 -19.87 -14.30 -1.26
C PRO A 525 -19.16 -13.76 -0.01
N GLY A 526 -17.92 -14.06 0.18
CA GLY A 526 -17.21 -13.55 1.36
C GLY A 526 -15.71 -13.75 1.40
N SER A 527 -15.19 -14.91 1.18
CA SER A 527 -13.76 -15.07 1.03
C SER A 527 -13.38 -16.46 0.52
N LEU A 528 -12.56 -16.49 -0.52
CA LEU A 528 -11.75 -17.65 -0.90
C LEU A 528 -10.84 -18.11 0.23
N HIS A 529 -10.52 -17.18 1.11
CA HIS A 529 -9.55 -17.40 2.15
C HIS A 529 -10.08 -18.31 3.24
N GLU A 530 -11.36 -18.22 3.63
CA GLU A 530 -11.89 -19.01 4.73
C GLU A 530 -11.85 -20.54 4.48
N PRO A 531 -12.33 -21.08 3.34
CA PRO A 531 -12.24 -22.51 3.08
C PRO A 531 -10.81 -23.00 2.98
N PHE A 532 -9.93 -22.22 2.34
CA PHE A 532 -8.51 -22.57 2.26
C PHE A 532 -7.84 -22.54 3.63
N TYR A 533 -8.08 -21.51 4.44
CA TYR A 533 -7.48 -21.42 5.77
C TYR A 533 -8.06 -22.43 6.75
N ALA A 534 -9.34 -22.73 6.65
CA ALA A 534 -9.94 -23.82 7.42
C ALA A 534 -9.28 -25.17 7.07
N TRP A 535 -9.09 -25.45 5.76
CA TRP A 535 -8.37 -26.64 5.30
C TRP A 535 -6.91 -26.61 5.73
N LEU A 536 -6.21 -25.47 5.59
CA LEU A 536 -4.82 -25.30 6.00
C LEU A 536 -4.67 -25.54 7.51
N HIS A 537 -5.58 -24.98 8.31
CA HIS A 537 -5.60 -25.20 9.75
C HIS A 537 -5.83 -26.68 10.09
N GLN A 538 -6.82 -27.32 9.47
CA GLN A 538 -7.11 -28.73 9.68
C GLN A 538 -5.96 -29.61 9.19
N ARG A 539 -5.41 -29.31 8.02
CA ARG A 539 -4.34 -30.08 7.38
C ARG A 539 -3.01 -29.94 8.10
N TYR A 540 -2.66 -28.71 8.51
CA TYR A 540 -1.34 -28.38 9.06
C TYR A 540 -1.32 -28.12 10.57
N TRP A 541 -2.45 -27.91 11.23
CA TRP A 541 -2.53 -27.67 12.67
C TRP A 541 -3.55 -28.56 13.38
N GLY A 542 -4.47 -29.16 12.65
CA GLY A 542 -5.51 -30.06 13.17
C GLY A 542 -5.08 -31.49 13.43
N GLY A 543 -3.79 -31.80 13.37
CA GLY A 543 -3.29 -33.10 13.81
C GLY A 543 -2.94 -34.10 12.72
N THR A 544 -2.84 -33.72 11.45
CA THR A 544 -2.42 -34.64 10.37
C THR A 544 -0.92 -34.64 10.12
N HIS A 545 -0.13 -33.82 10.84
CA HIS A 545 1.33 -33.67 10.68
C HIS A 545 2.09 -34.54 11.66
N GLN A 546 3.27 -34.95 11.21
CA GLN A 546 4.20 -35.70 12.05
C GLN A 546 5.17 -34.72 12.78
N VAL A 547 5.47 -33.58 12.19
CA VAL A 547 6.34 -32.56 12.78
C VAL A 547 5.71 -31.19 12.61
N ALA A 548 5.70 -30.38 13.65
CA ALA A 548 5.16 -29.03 13.64
C ALA A 548 6.15 -28.00 14.18
N VAL A 549 6.25 -26.86 13.51
CA VAL A 549 6.97 -25.67 13.96
C VAL A 549 5.94 -24.72 14.55
N GLN A 550 5.88 -24.63 15.86
CA GLN A 550 4.72 -24.05 16.56
C GLN A 550 4.91 -22.61 17.05
N TRP A 551 3.78 -21.94 17.19
CA TRP A 551 3.66 -20.51 17.44
C TRP A 551 3.68 -20.16 18.88
N ALA A 552 3.34 -20.61 19.85
CA ALA A 552 3.22 -20.05 21.21
C ALA A 552 2.11 -20.68 22.07
N SER A 553 1.32 -21.61 21.56
CA SER A 553 0.40 -22.39 22.38
C SER A 553 1.09 -23.69 22.81
N GLU A 554 0.85 -24.12 24.04
CA GLU A 554 1.32 -25.42 24.49
C GLU A 554 0.78 -26.52 23.57
N PRO A 555 1.66 -27.44 23.13
CA PRO A 555 1.23 -28.54 22.26
C PRO A 555 0.28 -29.44 23.03
N ALA A 556 -0.61 -30.12 22.32
CA ALA A 556 -1.41 -31.18 22.90
C ALA A 556 -0.50 -32.29 23.48
N ALA A 557 -1.03 -33.09 24.40
CA ALA A 557 -0.27 -34.12 25.13
C ALA A 557 0.41 -35.18 24.25
N ASP A 558 -0.02 -35.30 22.98
CA ASP A 558 0.52 -36.21 21.96
C ASP A 558 1.74 -35.68 21.19
N TRP A 559 2.29 -34.54 21.59
CA TRP A 559 3.46 -33.90 20.96
C TRP A 559 4.68 -33.84 21.88
N ARG A 560 5.85 -34.10 21.32
CA ARG A 560 7.14 -34.01 22.00
C ARG A 560 7.99 -32.92 21.35
N ARG A 561 8.52 -32.00 22.15
CA ARG A 561 9.51 -31.03 21.65
C ARG A 561 10.82 -31.73 21.32
N ILE A 562 11.28 -31.59 20.07
CA ILE A 562 12.52 -32.20 19.57
C ILE A 562 13.63 -31.18 19.35
N ALA A 563 13.29 -29.91 19.10
CA ALA A 563 14.27 -28.84 18.87
C ALA A 563 13.72 -27.47 19.24
N GLN A 564 14.62 -26.50 19.34
CA GLN A 564 14.28 -25.09 19.49
C GLN A 564 15.19 -24.24 18.60
N GLU A 565 14.60 -23.36 17.79
CA GLU A 565 15.31 -22.41 16.94
C GLU A 565 15.36 -21.05 17.63
N PRO A 566 16.55 -20.53 18.01
CA PRO A 566 16.66 -19.29 18.74
C PRO A 566 16.43 -18.06 17.82
N TYR A 567 15.81 -17.01 18.38
CA TYR A 567 15.71 -15.69 17.77
C TYR A 567 15.71 -14.58 18.82
N ARG A 568 15.96 -13.33 18.41
CA ARG A 568 15.81 -12.15 19.27
C ARG A 568 14.54 -11.40 18.89
N ASP A 569 13.68 -11.16 19.89
CA ASP A 569 12.45 -10.37 19.71
C ASP A 569 12.75 -8.86 19.50
N ALA A 570 11.70 -8.05 19.37
CA ALA A 570 11.83 -6.60 19.20
C ALA A 570 12.48 -5.88 20.40
N ARG A 571 12.51 -6.52 21.58
CA ARG A 571 13.18 -6.02 22.79
C ARG A 571 14.59 -6.57 22.95
N PHE A 572 15.13 -7.21 21.89
CA PHE A 572 16.43 -7.90 21.89
C PHE A 572 16.53 -9.07 22.89
N THR A 573 15.41 -9.52 23.44
CA THR A 573 15.36 -10.69 24.32
C THR A 573 15.50 -11.95 23.50
N LEU A 574 16.31 -12.89 23.97
CA LEU A 574 16.46 -14.21 23.34
C LEU A 574 15.18 -15.03 23.58
N ARG A 575 14.59 -15.52 22.50
CA ARG A 575 13.41 -16.37 22.45
C ARG A 575 13.71 -17.61 21.63
N GLY A 576 12.79 -18.57 21.59
CA GLY A 576 12.90 -19.78 20.78
C GLY A 576 11.60 -20.10 20.06
N VAL A 577 11.73 -20.57 18.81
CA VAL A 577 10.64 -21.26 18.10
C VAL A 577 10.81 -22.73 18.36
N ASP A 578 9.82 -23.36 18.99
CA ASP A 578 9.86 -24.77 19.33
C ASP A 578 9.46 -25.64 18.13
N VAL A 579 10.13 -26.76 17.96
CA VAL A 579 9.83 -27.79 16.97
C VAL A 579 9.34 -29.02 17.70
N TYR A 580 8.18 -29.51 17.30
CA TYR A 580 7.52 -30.62 17.92
C TYR A 580 7.36 -31.78 16.96
N GLU A 581 7.50 -33.00 17.47
CA GLU A 581 7.18 -34.26 16.80
C GLU A 581 6.03 -34.95 17.51
N ARG A 582 5.15 -35.60 16.75
CA ARG A 582 4.07 -36.36 17.31
C ARG A 582 4.60 -37.65 17.95
N ILE A 583 4.14 -37.98 19.16
CA ILE A 583 4.61 -39.14 19.91
C ILE A 583 4.12 -40.44 19.24
N GLU A 584 2.88 -40.45 18.73
CA GLU A 584 2.35 -41.58 18.00
C GLU A 584 2.23 -41.24 16.50
N PRO A 585 2.87 -41.99 15.59
CA PRO A 585 2.70 -41.76 14.17
C PRO A 585 1.24 -42.02 13.76
N LEU A 586 0.68 -41.09 12.99
CA LEU A 586 -0.63 -41.29 12.37
C LEU A 586 -0.60 -42.54 11.50
N GLY A 587 -1.35 -43.56 11.88
CA GLY A 587 -1.32 -44.92 11.29
C GLY A 587 -1.75 -45.06 9.83
N ALA A 588 -2.01 -43.95 9.12
CA ALA A 588 -2.60 -43.99 7.79
C ALA A 588 -1.96 -43.04 6.73
N VAL A 589 -0.87 -42.34 7.02
CA VAL A 589 -0.23 -41.48 6.01
C VAL A 589 1.14 -42.06 5.64
N PRO A 590 1.25 -42.90 4.58
CA PRO A 590 2.51 -43.54 4.17
C PRO A 590 3.59 -42.55 3.74
N ALA A 591 3.19 -41.31 3.36
CA ALA A 591 4.08 -40.29 2.83
C ALA A 591 4.97 -39.59 3.87
N CYS A 592 4.62 -39.68 5.17
CA CYS A 592 5.32 -38.94 6.22
C CYS A 592 6.46 -39.72 6.91
N ARG A 593 6.92 -40.82 6.34
CA ARG A 593 8.13 -41.50 6.84
C ARG A 593 9.39 -40.83 6.27
N PRO A 594 10.43 -40.54 7.11
CA PRO A 594 11.70 -40.10 6.57
C PRO A 594 12.18 -41.14 5.56
N LYS A 595 12.57 -40.68 4.38
CA LYS A 595 13.25 -41.55 3.41
C LYS A 595 14.58 -41.92 4.08
N ARG A 596 14.70 -43.18 4.51
CA ARG A 596 15.93 -43.78 5.03
C ARG A 596 16.99 -43.83 3.93
#